data_f968d07400db92f30cef9ab0a9253c7b
#
_entry.id   f968d07400db92f30cef9ab0a9253c7b
#
_cell.length_a   1.000
_cell.length_b   1.000
_cell.length_c   1.000
_cell.angle_alpha   90.00
_cell.angle_beta   90.00
_cell.angle_gamma   90.00
#
_symmetry.space_group_name_H-M   'P 1'
#
loop_
_entity.id
_entity.type
_entity.pdbx_description
1 polymer ?
#
loop_
_entity_poly.entity_id
_entity_poly.type
_entity_poly.pdbx_seq_one_letter_code
_entity_poly.pdbx_strand_id
1 'polypeptide(L)' 'MTHDGFQIEAFELGKGLWHARIRREDSEPVVIDGVSFPELEVGFAWSDAEAAIADAKTRIDYLNRRSVVEPKRKTAHA' A
#
# COMPACT_ATOMS: atom_id res chain seq x y z
N MET A 1 -2.54 10.44 -6.22
CA MET A 1 -1.19 10.78 -5.79
C MET A 1 -0.30 9.55 -5.81
N THR A 2 0.99 9.72 -5.89
CA THR A 2 1.90 8.58 -5.94
C THR A 2 2.84 8.60 -4.73
N HIS A 3 3.33 7.41 -4.37
CA HIS A 3 4.24 7.28 -3.24
C HIS A 3 5.05 6.00 -3.45
N ASP A 4 6.38 6.16 -3.63
CA ASP A 4 7.31 5.02 -3.74
C ASP A 4 6.87 3.91 -4.71
N GLY A 5 6.43 4.31 -5.89
CA GLY A 5 6.06 3.36 -6.94
C GLY A 5 4.62 2.91 -6.90
N PHE A 6 3.80 3.52 -6.04
CA PHE A 6 2.40 3.17 -5.94
C PHE A 6 1.53 4.40 -6.15
N GLN A 7 0.35 4.17 -6.68
CA GLN A 7 -0.68 5.21 -6.76
C GLN A 7 -1.63 5.03 -5.60
N ILE A 8 -2.00 6.15 -4.98
CA ILE A 8 -2.93 6.15 -3.87
C ILE A 8 -4.14 6.98 -4.24
N GLU A 9 -5.33 6.42 -4.09
CA GLU A 9 -6.56 7.11 -4.34
C GLU A 9 -7.41 7.05 -3.08
N ALA A 10 -7.78 8.21 -2.53
CA ALA A 10 -8.68 8.24 -1.38
C ALA A 10 -10.11 8.29 -1.87
N PHE A 11 -10.99 7.58 -1.25
CA PHE A 11 -12.39 7.57 -1.65
C PHE A 11 -13.28 7.43 -0.42
N GLU A 12 -14.50 7.91 -0.56
CA GLU A 12 -15.45 7.89 0.55
C GLU A 12 -16.44 6.79 0.31
N LEU A 13 -16.49 5.81 1.22
CA LEU A 13 -17.35 4.69 1.06
C LEU A 13 -18.69 4.94 1.69
N GLY A 14 -18.78 5.71 2.70
CA GLY A 14 -20.00 6.14 3.33
C GLY A 14 -19.73 7.54 3.80
N LYS A 15 -20.75 8.25 4.19
CA LYS A 15 -20.59 9.65 4.55
C LYS A 15 -19.57 9.80 5.67
N GLY A 16 -18.48 10.50 5.38
CA GLY A 16 -17.42 10.72 6.36
C GLY A 16 -16.55 9.51 6.64
N LEU A 17 -16.62 8.48 5.80
CA LEU A 17 -15.83 7.26 5.99
C LEU A 17 -14.88 7.10 4.84
N TRP A 18 -13.65 7.52 5.05
CA TRP A 18 -12.64 7.53 3.99
C TRP A 18 -11.72 6.33 4.04
N HIS A 19 -11.42 5.79 2.87
CA HIS A 19 -10.51 4.68 2.70
C HIS A 19 -9.51 5.07 1.62
N ALA A 20 -8.50 4.25 1.41
CA ALA A 20 -7.54 4.47 0.33
C ALA A 20 -7.38 3.20 -0.48
N ARG A 21 -7.18 3.37 -1.77
CA ARG A 21 -6.91 2.27 -2.68
C ARG A 21 -5.50 2.45 -3.19
N ILE A 22 -4.72 1.37 -3.15
CA ILE A 22 -3.33 1.39 -3.55
C ILE A 22 -3.15 0.50 -4.77
N ARG A 23 -2.41 0.99 -5.77
CA ARG A 23 -2.14 0.26 -6.98
C ARG A 23 -0.72 0.56 -7.41
N ARG A 24 -0.02 -0.41 -7.97
CA ARG A 24 1.34 -0.16 -8.44
C ARG A 24 1.30 0.70 -9.69
N GLU A 25 2.29 1.58 -9.83
CA GLU A 25 2.38 2.46 -10.98
C GLU A 25 2.69 1.70 -12.26
N ASP A 26 3.36 0.56 -12.15
CA ASP A 26 3.78 -0.22 -13.32
C ASP A 26 2.67 -1.17 -13.80
N SER A 27 1.49 -1.09 -13.24
CA SER A 27 0.35 -1.92 -13.58
C SER A 27 0.51 -3.39 -13.20
N GLU A 28 1.55 -3.73 -12.48
CA GLU A 28 1.74 -5.08 -11.99
C GLU A 28 0.93 -5.28 -10.70
N PRO A 29 0.53 -6.49 -10.38
CA PRO A 29 -0.23 -6.69 -9.16
C PRO A 29 0.64 -6.50 -7.93
N VAL A 30 0.00 -6.17 -6.83
CA VAL A 30 0.66 -6.11 -5.54
C VAL A 30 0.68 -7.53 -4.98
N VAL A 31 1.85 -8.04 -4.65
CA VAL A 31 1.97 -9.40 -4.14
C VAL A 31 2.29 -9.37 -2.65
N ILE A 32 1.45 -10.02 -1.86
CA ILE A 32 1.66 -10.10 -0.43
C ILE A 32 1.56 -11.55 -0.04
N ASP A 33 2.63 -12.09 0.54
CA ASP A 33 2.71 -13.48 0.99
C ASP A 33 2.28 -14.46 -0.12
N GLY A 34 2.72 -14.18 -1.34
CA GLY A 34 2.42 -15.06 -2.47
C GLY A 34 1.06 -14.88 -3.10
N VAL A 35 0.26 -13.96 -2.58
CA VAL A 35 -1.07 -13.71 -3.13
C VAL A 35 -1.04 -12.40 -3.92
N SER A 36 -1.55 -12.43 -5.14
CA SER A 36 -1.58 -11.27 -6.01
C SER A 36 -2.87 -10.48 -5.88
N PHE A 37 -2.75 -9.18 -5.80
CA PHE A 37 -3.89 -8.29 -5.74
C PHE A 37 -3.74 -7.23 -6.82
N PRO A 38 -4.70 -7.05 -7.72
CA PRO A 38 -4.61 -5.97 -8.71
C PRO A 38 -4.61 -4.60 -8.05
N GLU A 39 -5.26 -4.49 -6.91
CA GLU A 39 -5.23 -3.28 -6.10
C GLU A 39 -5.57 -3.65 -4.67
N LEU A 40 -5.17 -2.81 -3.73
CA LEU A 40 -5.47 -3.04 -2.33
C LEU A 40 -6.29 -1.89 -1.78
N GLU A 41 -7.32 -2.22 -1.02
CA GLU A 41 -8.03 -1.21 -0.26
C GLU A 41 -7.49 -1.28 1.16
N VAL A 42 -7.03 -0.16 1.67
CA VAL A 42 -6.40 -0.13 2.97
C VAL A 42 -7.03 0.92 3.85
N GLY A 43 -6.80 0.77 5.12
CA GLY A 43 -7.26 1.72 6.10
C GLY A 43 -8.58 1.33 6.68
N PHE A 44 -8.87 1.95 7.75
CA PHE A 44 -10.14 1.80 8.37
C PHE A 44 -10.95 2.99 7.91
N ALA A 45 -12.12 3.17 8.43
CA ALA A 45 -12.93 4.32 8.09
C ALA A 45 -12.33 5.56 8.74
N TRP A 46 -11.57 6.30 8.01
CA TRP A 46 -10.94 7.53 8.50
C TRP A 46 -11.89 8.69 8.31
N SER A 47 -11.74 9.69 9.15
CA SER A 47 -12.66 10.83 9.11
C SER A 47 -12.38 11.78 7.96
N ASP A 48 -11.20 11.71 7.34
CA ASP A 48 -10.90 12.58 6.21
C ASP A 48 -9.94 11.88 5.25
N ALA A 49 -9.83 12.45 4.06
CA ALA A 49 -9.01 11.86 3.00
C ALA A 49 -7.54 11.87 3.36
N GLU A 50 -7.06 12.88 4.04
CA GLU A 50 -5.66 12.99 4.38
C GLU A 50 -5.23 11.86 5.30
N ALA A 51 -6.06 11.52 6.28
CA ALA A 51 -5.75 10.44 7.19
C ALA A 51 -5.71 9.10 6.47
N ALA A 52 -6.61 8.89 5.51
CA ALA A 52 -6.62 7.67 4.72
C ALA A 52 -5.35 7.56 3.88
N ILE A 53 -4.92 8.66 3.29
CA ILE A 53 -3.71 8.67 2.48
C ILE A 53 -2.48 8.44 3.34
N ALA A 54 -2.43 9.03 4.52
CA ALA A 54 -1.30 8.83 5.43
C ALA A 54 -1.19 7.35 5.83
N ASP A 55 -2.31 6.71 6.07
CA ASP A 55 -2.33 5.29 6.41
C ASP A 55 -1.83 4.46 5.22
N ALA A 56 -2.25 4.82 4.01
CA ALA A 56 -1.80 4.12 2.82
C ALA A 56 -0.30 4.24 2.64
N LYS A 57 0.27 5.41 2.87
CA LYS A 57 1.71 5.60 2.75
C LYS A 57 2.47 4.73 3.74
N THR A 58 1.96 4.63 4.95
CA THR A 58 2.58 3.78 5.97
C THR A 58 2.58 2.32 5.54
N ARG A 59 1.51 1.87 4.93
CA ARG A 59 1.42 0.50 4.46
C ARG A 59 2.34 0.23 3.30
N ILE A 60 2.47 1.19 2.39
CA ILE A 60 3.40 1.07 1.28
C ILE A 60 4.84 1.00 1.80
N ASP A 61 5.18 1.84 2.76
CA ASP A 61 6.52 1.83 3.32
C ASP A 61 6.84 0.48 3.95
N TYR A 62 5.87 -0.11 4.61
CA TYR A 62 6.05 -1.43 5.19
C TYR A 62 6.29 -2.50 4.12
N LEU A 63 5.52 -2.46 3.04
CA LEU A 63 5.69 -3.41 1.95
C LEU A 63 7.05 -3.27 1.30
N ASN A 64 7.48 -2.04 1.07
CA ASN A 64 8.78 -1.81 0.46
C ASN A 64 9.91 -2.25 1.37
N ARG A 65 9.75 -2.08 2.65
CA ARG A 65 10.75 -2.50 3.61
C ARG A 65 10.86 -4.01 3.63
N ARG A 66 9.76 -4.72 3.55
CA ARG A 66 9.78 -6.17 3.51
C ARG A 66 10.50 -6.66 2.26
N SER A 67 10.22 -6.05 1.13
CA SER A 67 10.85 -6.44 -0.13
C SER A 67 12.35 -6.28 -0.10
N VAL A 68 12.82 -5.24 0.54
CA VAL A 68 14.25 -5.00 0.62
C VAL A 68 14.90 -5.99 1.57
N VAL A 69 14.26 -6.27 2.68
CA VAL A 69 14.83 -7.12 3.68
C VAL A 69 14.99 -8.56 3.21
N GLU A 70 14.00 -9.08 2.53
CA GLU A 70 14.05 -10.46 2.11
C GLU A 70 15.21 -10.83 1.22
N PRO A 71 15.48 -10.12 0.16
CA PRO A 71 16.62 -10.45 -0.66
C PRO A 71 17.93 -10.35 0.09
N LYS A 72 18.02 -9.36 0.97
CA LYS A 72 19.23 -9.21 1.68
C LYS A 72 19.48 -10.36 2.56
N ARG A 73 18.47 -10.89 3.17
CA ARG A 73 18.63 -11.95 4.06
C ARG A 73 19.20 -13.14 3.39
N LYS A 74 18.80 -13.40 2.18
CA LYS A 74 19.32 -14.51 1.52
C LYS A 74 20.73 -14.43 1.27
N THR A 75 21.24 -13.27 0.96
CA THR A 75 22.60 -13.23 0.70
C THR A 75 23.37 -13.13 1.93
N ALA A 76 22.88 -12.51 2.90
CA ALA A 76 23.66 -12.20 4.03
C ALA A 76 24.05 -13.39 4.82
N HIS A 77 23.32 -14.36 4.82
CA HIS A 77 23.58 -15.30 5.67
C HIS A 77 23.99 -16.30 5.12
N ALA A 78 23.95 -15.96 4.23
CA ALA A 78 24.48 -17.02 3.73
C ALA A 78 25.30 -17.56 4.57
#